data_c5f0da0cd1f48689f4dca94bcea096e0
#
_entry.id   c5f0da0cd1f48689f4dca94bcea096e0
#
_cell.length_a   1.000
_cell.length_b   1.000
_cell.length_c   1.000
_cell.angle_alpha   90.00
_cell.angle_beta   90.00
_cell.angle_gamma   90.00
#
_symmetry.space_group_name_H-M   'P 1'
#
loop_
_entity.id
_entity.type
_entity.pdbx_description
1 polymer ?
#
loop_
_entity_poly.entity_id
_entity_poly.type
_entity_poly.pdbx_seq_one_letter_code
_entity_poly.pdbx_strand_id
1 'polypeptide(L)'
;MSAPIPTRSAALEAVLAGDLALTRWHPKLDHLAISELCRQLREPSHDKAWATTPWGRTLPRSCVGTAPDRYRGTLALQPIPLLQQMEELFFQPIATLFSDHFGTPLKELELEDGTRVPGWALREMANGGGIPEHCERDWNPVNLIENGTLLPAAFEPRFQMSFLYGVDSATTGGELQISTSGDRISLNPGELLLFNAGYHRHRVCPTGGPSQRVVLGGFLRLHRRHTHLHCYV
;
A
#
# COMPACT_ATOMS: atom_id res chain seq x y z
N MET A 1 18.93 -7.14 33.25
CA MET A 1 18.27 -8.26 32.56
C MET A 1 17.83 -7.71 31.21
N SER A 2 18.41 -8.21 30.08
CA SER A 2 17.92 -7.85 28.74
C SER A 2 16.60 -8.57 28.52
N ALA A 3 15.59 -7.82 28.03
CA ALA A 3 14.32 -8.43 27.61
C ALA A 3 14.59 -9.53 26.58
N PRO A 4 13.86 -10.65 26.61
CA PRO A 4 14.00 -11.71 25.62
C PRO A 4 13.73 -11.11 24.23
N ILE A 5 14.61 -11.41 23.28
CA ILE A 5 14.42 -11.05 21.87
C ILE A 5 13.13 -11.77 21.42
N PRO A 6 12.10 -11.06 20.92
CA PRO A 6 10.88 -11.72 20.47
C PRO A 6 11.22 -12.70 19.36
N THR A 7 10.65 -13.89 19.45
CA THR A 7 10.81 -14.93 18.41
C THR A 7 10.18 -14.41 17.13
N ARG A 8 10.97 -14.30 16.06
CA ARG A 8 10.47 -13.87 14.75
C ARG A 8 9.40 -14.83 14.24
N SER A 9 8.37 -14.27 13.58
CA SER A 9 7.35 -15.12 12.96
C SER A 9 7.94 -15.89 11.76
N ALA A 10 7.38 -17.07 11.47
CA ALA A 10 7.77 -17.85 10.30
C ALA A 10 7.56 -17.06 8.99
N ALA A 11 6.53 -16.21 8.94
CA ALA A 11 6.26 -15.36 7.79
C ALA A 11 7.38 -14.32 7.56
N LEU A 12 7.88 -13.71 8.63
CA LEU A 12 9.00 -12.76 8.54
C LEU A 12 10.28 -13.47 8.06
N GLU A 13 10.59 -14.61 8.63
CA GLU A 13 11.77 -15.38 8.23
C GLU A 13 11.69 -15.84 6.76
N ALA A 14 10.53 -16.29 6.28
CA ALA A 14 10.31 -16.66 4.88
C ALA A 14 10.61 -15.50 3.92
N VAL A 15 10.08 -14.31 4.22
CA VAL A 15 10.36 -13.11 3.39
C VAL A 15 11.84 -12.77 3.39
N LEU A 16 12.51 -12.82 4.55
CA LEU A 16 13.94 -12.53 4.66
C LEU A 16 14.83 -13.59 3.97
N ALA A 17 14.36 -14.82 3.89
CA ALA A 17 15.01 -15.90 3.12
C ALA A 17 14.84 -15.75 1.60
N GLY A 18 13.95 -14.85 1.17
CA GLY A 18 13.63 -14.64 -0.24
C GLY A 18 12.50 -15.52 -0.76
N ASP A 19 11.83 -16.24 0.13
CA ASP A 19 10.63 -16.99 -0.23
C ASP A 19 9.50 -16.02 -0.60
N LEU A 20 8.71 -16.42 -1.59
CA LEU A 20 7.56 -15.62 -1.99
C LEU A 20 6.52 -15.64 -0.88
N ALA A 21 6.37 -14.53 -0.20
CA ALA A 21 5.22 -14.32 0.64
C ALA A 21 4.10 -13.68 -0.19
N LEU A 22 3.41 -14.51 -0.99
CA LEU A 22 2.11 -14.13 -1.54
C LEU A 22 1.07 -14.72 -0.61
N THR A 23 0.37 -13.86 0.11
CA THR A 23 -0.64 -14.26 1.08
C THR A 23 -1.95 -13.57 0.76
N ARG A 24 -3.04 -14.32 0.85
CA ARG A 24 -4.40 -13.81 0.69
C ARG A 24 -5.17 -13.99 1.99
N TRP A 25 -5.94 -12.98 2.33
CA TRP A 25 -6.85 -13.01 3.46
C TRP A 25 -8.23 -12.50 3.08
N HIS A 26 -9.21 -12.93 3.83
CA HIS A 26 -10.52 -12.28 3.94
C HIS A 26 -10.60 -11.67 5.35
N PRO A 27 -10.04 -10.48 5.55
CA PRO A 27 -10.03 -9.86 6.86
C PRO A 27 -11.48 -9.55 7.29
N LYS A 28 -11.75 -9.65 8.60
CA LYS A 28 -13.06 -9.33 9.17
C LYS A 28 -13.23 -7.80 9.22
N LEU A 29 -13.35 -7.19 8.06
CA LEU A 29 -13.62 -5.75 7.89
C LEU A 29 -15.08 -5.57 7.47
N ASP A 30 -15.66 -4.42 7.82
CA ASP A 30 -16.95 -4.01 7.26
C ASP A 30 -16.74 -3.51 5.83
N HIS A 31 -16.74 -4.46 4.89
CA HIS A 31 -16.53 -4.17 3.47
C HIS A 31 -17.59 -3.20 2.91
N LEU A 32 -18.85 -3.29 3.38
CA LEU A 32 -19.89 -2.40 2.90
C LEU A 32 -19.65 -0.96 3.34
N ALA A 33 -19.28 -0.75 4.59
CA ALA A 33 -18.92 0.58 5.09
C ALA A 33 -17.68 1.14 4.38
N ILE A 34 -16.66 0.32 4.15
CA ILE A 34 -15.45 0.72 3.40
C ILE A 34 -15.80 1.09 1.96
N SER A 35 -16.61 0.29 1.26
CA SER A 35 -17.05 0.57 -0.11
C SER A 35 -17.87 1.85 -0.19
N GLU A 36 -18.74 2.10 0.78
CA GLU A 36 -19.52 3.34 0.85
C GLU A 36 -18.61 4.56 1.07
N LEU A 37 -17.63 4.49 1.98
CA LEU A 37 -16.64 5.56 2.15
C LEU A 37 -15.84 5.81 0.88
N CYS A 38 -15.41 4.74 0.19
CA CYS A 38 -14.72 4.89 -1.09
C CYS A 38 -15.62 5.56 -2.14
N ARG A 39 -16.91 5.24 -2.17
CA ARG A 39 -17.89 5.87 -3.07
C ARG A 39 -18.00 7.37 -2.77
N GLN A 40 -18.13 7.75 -1.48
CA GLN A 40 -18.21 9.15 -1.08
C GLN A 40 -16.93 9.92 -1.40
N LEU A 41 -15.75 9.35 -1.15
CA LEU A 41 -14.46 9.95 -1.50
C LEU A 41 -14.28 10.18 -3.01
N ARG A 42 -15.04 9.48 -3.84
CA ARG A 42 -15.02 9.62 -5.30
C ARG A 42 -15.99 10.70 -5.81
N GLU A 43 -16.79 11.32 -4.94
CA GLU A 43 -17.67 12.42 -5.31
C GLU A 43 -16.87 13.66 -5.74
N PRO A 44 -17.37 14.44 -6.71
CA PRO A 44 -16.67 15.63 -7.24
C PRO A 44 -16.26 16.66 -6.18
N SER A 45 -16.95 16.70 -5.05
CA SER A 45 -16.61 17.58 -3.92
C SER A 45 -15.20 17.30 -3.35
N HIS A 46 -14.66 16.11 -3.58
CA HIS A 46 -13.36 15.66 -3.10
C HIS A 46 -12.27 15.60 -4.18
N ASP A 47 -12.55 16.04 -5.41
CA ASP A 47 -11.59 15.93 -6.53
C ASP A 47 -10.24 16.59 -6.24
N LYS A 48 -10.19 17.64 -5.42
CA LYS A 48 -8.95 18.32 -5.03
C LYS A 48 -8.00 17.41 -4.23
N ALA A 49 -8.53 16.39 -3.57
CA ALA A 49 -7.73 15.42 -2.80
C ALA A 49 -7.09 14.33 -3.67
N TRP A 50 -7.53 14.22 -4.90
CA TRP A 50 -7.06 13.23 -5.86
C TRP A 50 -5.93 13.77 -6.73
N ALA A 51 -5.00 12.87 -7.10
CA ALA A 51 -4.03 13.10 -8.16
C ALA A 51 -4.36 12.20 -9.35
N THR A 52 -4.26 12.75 -10.56
CA THR A 52 -4.35 11.98 -11.80
C THR A 52 -3.00 11.37 -12.13
N THR A 53 -3.01 10.12 -12.56
CA THR A 53 -1.86 9.35 -13.03
C THR A 53 -2.12 8.84 -14.44
N PRO A 54 -1.12 8.38 -15.18
CA PRO A 54 -1.32 7.81 -16.53
C PRO A 54 -2.27 6.60 -16.55
N TRP A 55 -2.47 5.94 -15.42
CA TRP A 55 -3.30 4.72 -15.31
C TRP A 55 -4.62 4.92 -14.55
N GLY A 56 -4.89 6.12 -14.06
CA GLY A 56 -6.10 6.41 -13.28
C GLY A 56 -5.90 7.55 -12.32
N ARG A 57 -6.47 7.46 -11.14
CA ARG A 57 -6.29 8.48 -10.08
C ARG A 57 -6.02 7.84 -8.73
N THR A 58 -5.37 8.59 -7.85
CA THR A 58 -5.01 8.13 -6.49
C THR A 58 -5.32 9.20 -5.45
N LEU A 59 -5.75 8.75 -4.28
CA LEU A 59 -6.01 9.54 -3.09
C LEU A 59 -5.27 8.88 -1.90
N PRO A 60 -4.57 9.67 -1.06
CA PRO A 60 -4.39 11.12 -1.14
C PRO A 60 -3.44 11.55 -2.27
N ARG A 61 -3.61 12.77 -2.73
CA ARG A 61 -2.79 13.37 -3.79
C ARG A 61 -1.29 13.33 -3.50
N SER A 62 -0.91 13.30 -2.24
CA SER A 62 0.48 13.16 -1.79
C SER A 62 1.18 11.88 -2.24
N CYS A 63 0.41 10.86 -2.66
CA CYS A 63 0.98 9.63 -3.18
C CYS A 63 1.61 9.79 -4.57
N VAL A 64 1.50 10.98 -5.19
CA VAL A 64 2.02 11.29 -6.53
C VAL A 64 2.86 12.55 -6.47
N GLY A 65 4.05 12.49 -7.02
CA GLY A 65 4.98 13.62 -7.09
C GLY A 65 6.41 13.25 -6.70
N THR A 66 7.28 14.25 -6.71
CA THR A 66 8.66 14.11 -6.27
C THR A 66 8.78 14.39 -4.77
N ALA A 67 9.56 13.59 -4.06
CA ALA A 67 9.93 13.91 -2.68
C ALA A 67 10.81 15.19 -2.66
N PRO A 68 10.79 15.98 -1.59
CA PRO A 68 10.05 15.87 -0.33
C PRO A 68 8.65 16.50 -0.36
N ASP A 69 8.30 17.20 -1.44
CA ASP A 69 7.03 17.95 -1.54
C ASP A 69 5.82 17.02 -1.64
N ARG A 70 6.07 15.76 -2.00
CA ARG A 70 5.06 14.72 -2.14
C ARG A 70 4.14 14.61 -0.92
N TYR A 71 4.69 14.59 0.29
CA TYR A 71 3.92 14.43 1.52
C TYR A 71 3.52 15.75 2.16
N ARG A 72 4.29 16.82 1.97
CA ARG A 72 3.97 18.16 2.49
C ARG A 72 2.68 18.73 1.89
N GLY A 73 2.41 18.42 0.62
CA GLY A 73 1.16 18.80 -0.02
C GLY A 73 -0.10 18.17 0.60
N THR A 74 0.02 17.05 1.29
CA THR A 74 -1.12 16.39 1.96
C THR A 74 -1.54 17.10 3.23
N LEU A 75 -0.59 17.67 3.97
CA LEU A 75 -0.87 18.41 5.20
C LEU A 75 -1.63 19.73 4.94
N ALA A 76 -1.49 20.27 3.73
CA ALA A 76 -2.25 21.45 3.30
C ALA A 76 -3.72 21.12 2.94
N LEU A 77 -4.04 19.83 2.73
CA LEU A 77 -5.43 19.41 2.60
C LEU A 77 -6.04 19.36 4.00
N GLN A 78 -7.06 20.16 4.21
CA GLN A 78 -7.85 20.07 5.44
C GLN A 78 -8.24 18.62 5.68
N PRO A 79 -8.22 18.14 6.94
CA PRO A 79 -8.56 16.75 7.23
C PRO A 79 -9.98 16.50 6.71
N ILE A 80 -10.08 15.66 5.67
CA ILE A 80 -11.35 15.17 5.17
C ILE A 80 -11.85 14.17 6.21
N PRO A 81 -12.99 14.38 6.88
CA PRO A 81 -13.46 13.45 7.92
C PRO A 81 -13.58 11.99 7.44
N LEU A 82 -13.86 11.80 6.14
CA LEU A 82 -13.91 10.47 5.53
C LEU A 82 -12.56 9.74 5.53
N LEU A 83 -11.44 10.47 5.46
CA LEU A 83 -10.10 9.85 5.56
C LEU A 83 -9.84 9.32 6.96
N GLN A 84 -10.30 10.04 7.99
CA GLN A 84 -10.20 9.58 9.37
C GLN A 84 -11.07 8.33 9.60
N GLN A 85 -12.30 8.31 9.08
CA GLN A 85 -13.14 7.12 9.16
C GLN A 85 -12.51 5.93 8.42
N MET A 86 -11.89 6.16 7.27
CA MET A 86 -11.16 5.11 6.54
C MET A 86 -9.95 4.59 7.33
N GLU A 87 -9.25 5.48 8.03
CA GLU A 87 -8.16 5.10 8.93
C GLU A 87 -8.65 4.11 10.00
N GLU A 88 -9.78 4.40 10.63
CA GLU A 88 -10.37 3.59 11.70
C GLU A 88 -10.96 2.27 11.18
N LEU A 89 -11.69 2.30 10.06
CA LEU A 89 -12.41 1.13 9.54
C LEU A 89 -11.54 0.19 8.71
N PHE A 90 -10.51 0.71 8.08
CA PHE A 90 -9.65 -0.05 7.18
C PHE A 90 -8.23 -0.19 7.72
N PHE A 91 -7.52 0.94 7.89
CA PHE A 91 -6.06 0.87 8.07
C PHE A 91 -5.64 0.32 9.43
N GLN A 92 -6.27 0.75 10.52
CA GLN A 92 -5.92 0.25 11.86
C GLN A 92 -6.11 -1.27 12.01
N PRO A 93 -7.24 -1.87 11.56
CA PRO A 93 -7.39 -3.32 11.56
C PRO A 93 -6.35 -4.04 10.69
N ILE A 94 -6.01 -3.49 9.51
CA ILE A 94 -4.98 -4.05 8.62
C ILE A 94 -3.58 -3.94 9.26
N ALA A 95 -3.28 -2.83 9.90
CA ALA A 95 -2.02 -2.64 10.64
C ALA A 95 -1.85 -3.66 11.77
N THR A 96 -2.93 -3.96 12.48
CA THR A 96 -2.96 -5.02 13.50
C THR A 96 -2.71 -6.38 12.88
N LEU A 97 -3.42 -6.71 11.79
CA LEU A 97 -3.24 -7.97 11.06
C LEU A 97 -1.78 -8.17 10.60
N PHE A 98 -1.13 -7.13 10.08
CA PHE A 98 0.28 -7.23 9.67
C PHE A 98 1.21 -7.37 10.87
N SER A 99 0.95 -6.64 11.94
CA SER A 99 1.76 -6.76 13.17
C SER A 99 1.72 -8.18 13.71
N ASP A 100 0.53 -8.79 13.75
CA ASP A 100 0.34 -10.18 14.20
C ASP A 100 1.00 -11.18 13.25
N HIS A 101 0.80 -11.01 11.93
CA HIS A 101 1.34 -11.90 10.91
C HIS A 101 2.88 -11.96 10.94
N PHE A 102 3.51 -10.80 11.07
CA PHE A 102 4.97 -10.73 11.09
C PHE A 102 5.58 -10.81 12.49
N GLY A 103 4.77 -10.82 13.55
CA GLY A 103 5.24 -10.78 14.93
C GLY A 103 6.06 -9.51 15.23
N THR A 104 5.75 -8.39 14.57
CA THR A 104 6.55 -7.17 14.59
C THR A 104 5.61 -5.96 14.55
N PRO A 105 5.69 -5.03 15.52
CA PRO A 105 4.77 -3.91 15.58
C PRO A 105 4.88 -3.01 14.35
N LEU A 106 3.75 -2.57 13.82
CA LEU A 106 3.70 -1.56 12.78
C LEU A 106 3.70 -0.17 13.41
N LYS A 107 4.52 0.72 12.87
CA LYS A 107 4.61 2.13 13.25
C LYS A 107 4.29 3.01 12.05
N GLU A 108 3.66 4.13 12.32
CA GLU A 108 3.53 5.19 11.34
C GLU A 108 4.92 5.66 10.90
N LEU A 109 5.03 6.05 9.65
CA LEU A 109 6.23 6.65 9.12
C LEU A 109 6.10 8.18 9.25
N GLU A 110 7.03 8.79 9.98
CA GLU A 110 7.13 10.24 10.11
C GLU A 110 8.44 10.73 9.50
N LEU A 111 8.38 11.85 8.80
CA LEU A 111 9.54 12.57 8.32
C LEU A 111 10.18 13.37 9.47
N GLU A 112 11.40 13.87 9.29
CA GLU A 112 12.11 14.65 10.33
C GLU A 112 11.36 15.91 10.78
N ASP A 113 10.53 16.48 9.91
CA ASP A 113 9.72 17.65 10.22
C ASP A 113 8.39 17.29 10.93
N GLY A 114 8.21 16.00 11.32
CA GLY A 114 6.98 15.51 11.96
C GLY A 114 5.84 15.25 10.97
N THR A 115 6.08 15.36 9.66
CA THR A 115 5.08 15.03 8.64
C THR A 115 4.79 13.54 8.67
N ARG A 116 3.55 13.14 8.90
CA ARG A 116 3.10 11.77 8.78
C ARG A 116 2.96 11.38 7.32
N VAL A 117 3.55 10.24 6.98
CA VAL A 117 3.39 9.63 5.66
C VAL A 117 2.16 8.73 5.71
N PRO A 118 1.20 8.92 4.79
CA PRO A 118 0.03 8.04 4.73
C PRO A 118 0.42 6.57 4.58
N GLY A 119 -0.20 5.70 5.35
CA GLY A 119 0.06 4.25 5.30
C GLY A 119 -0.72 3.53 4.21
N TRP A 120 -1.67 4.20 3.57
CA TRP A 120 -2.54 3.62 2.55
C TRP A 120 -2.95 4.66 1.50
N ALA A 121 -3.33 4.18 0.34
CA ALA A 121 -3.93 4.99 -0.73
C ALA A 121 -5.13 4.28 -1.34
N LEU A 122 -6.13 5.06 -1.72
CA LEU A 122 -7.22 4.63 -2.59
C LEU A 122 -6.80 4.87 -4.04
N ARG A 123 -6.82 3.82 -4.84
CA ARG A 123 -6.47 3.88 -6.26
C ARG A 123 -7.64 3.43 -7.11
N GLU A 124 -7.96 4.24 -8.09
CA GLU A 124 -9.02 3.98 -9.07
C GLU A 124 -8.41 3.90 -10.47
N MET A 125 -8.64 2.79 -11.15
CA MET A 125 -8.20 2.59 -12.52
C MET A 125 -9.41 2.64 -13.46
N ALA A 126 -9.36 3.60 -14.38
CA ALA A 126 -10.38 3.75 -15.44
C ALA A 126 -10.20 2.69 -16.53
N ASN A 127 -11.16 2.62 -17.42
CA ASN A 127 -11.11 1.74 -18.60
C ASN A 127 -9.81 1.97 -19.40
N GLY A 128 -9.10 0.89 -19.71
CA GLY A 128 -7.80 0.91 -20.35
C GLY A 128 -6.61 1.17 -19.38
N GLY A 129 -6.88 1.56 -18.13
CA GLY A 129 -5.84 1.78 -17.12
C GLY A 129 -5.17 0.48 -16.69
N GLY A 130 -3.87 0.52 -16.54
CA GLY A 130 -3.06 -0.59 -16.04
C GLY A 130 -1.70 -0.07 -15.61
N ILE A 131 -0.96 -0.82 -14.80
CA ILE A 131 0.39 -0.45 -14.37
C ILE A 131 1.38 -1.30 -15.15
N PRO A 132 2.34 -0.69 -15.88
CA PRO A 132 3.35 -1.43 -16.64
C PRO A 132 4.21 -2.30 -15.71
N GLU A 133 4.91 -3.25 -16.29
CA GLU A 133 5.80 -4.14 -15.54
C GLU A 133 6.90 -3.36 -14.83
N HIS A 134 7.02 -3.59 -13.53
CA HIS A 134 8.01 -2.98 -12.66
C HIS A 134 8.35 -3.91 -11.49
N CYS A 135 9.35 -3.50 -10.74
CA CYS A 135 9.66 -4.03 -9.42
C CYS A 135 9.82 -2.83 -8.49
N GLU A 136 9.26 -2.86 -7.31
CA GLU A 136 9.31 -1.72 -6.39
C GLU A 136 10.74 -1.34 -5.97
N ARG A 137 11.69 -2.25 -6.12
CA ARG A 137 13.11 -1.99 -5.94
C ARG A 137 13.67 -1.06 -7.02
N ASP A 138 13.16 -1.15 -8.26
CA ASP A 138 13.57 -0.32 -9.39
C ASP A 138 12.97 1.08 -9.29
N TRP A 139 11.79 1.17 -8.72
CA TRP A 139 11.13 2.44 -8.36
C TRP A 139 11.63 2.86 -6.99
N ASN A 140 12.82 3.35 -6.99
CA ASN A 140 13.54 3.59 -5.76
C ASN A 140 12.78 4.58 -4.86
N PRO A 141 12.20 4.14 -3.73
CA PRO A 141 11.79 5.08 -2.68
C PRO A 141 13.01 5.79 -2.08
N VAL A 142 14.23 5.46 -2.52
CA VAL A 142 15.46 6.16 -2.18
C VAL A 142 15.30 7.65 -2.40
N ASN A 143 14.58 8.10 -3.43
CA ASN A 143 14.33 9.53 -3.60
C ASN A 143 13.45 10.13 -2.49
N LEU A 144 12.56 9.33 -1.88
CA LEU A 144 11.82 9.72 -0.67
C LEU A 144 12.72 9.76 0.56
N ILE A 145 13.72 8.94 0.57
CA ILE A 145 14.58 8.65 1.70
C ILE A 145 15.87 9.47 1.62
N GLU A 146 16.44 9.67 0.42
CA GLU A 146 17.68 10.43 0.24
C GLU A 146 17.48 11.95 0.28
N ASN A 147 16.34 12.45 -0.18
CA ASN A 147 16.04 13.88 -0.16
C ASN A 147 15.16 14.31 1.05
N GLY A 148 14.73 13.39 1.86
CA GLY A 148 13.78 13.63 2.95
C GLY A 148 14.13 12.94 4.26
N THR A 149 15.42 12.59 4.50
CA THR A 149 15.92 12.24 5.83
C THR A 149 15.62 10.83 6.38
N LEU A 150 14.93 9.98 5.65
CA LEU A 150 14.89 8.56 6.00
C LEU A 150 15.95 7.83 5.18
N LEU A 151 17.09 7.57 5.77
CA LEU A 151 18.20 6.90 5.10
C LEU A 151 17.79 5.50 4.63
N PRO A 152 18.09 5.09 3.38
CA PRO A 152 17.92 3.72 2.89
C PRO A 152 18.52 2.69 3.84
N ALA A 153 19.58 3.08 4.55
CA ALA A 153 20.22 2.31 5.61
C ALA A 153 19.30 1.96 6.80
N ALA A 154 18.15 2.62 6.95
CA ALA A 154 17.20 2.32 8.02
C ALA A 154 16.34 1.07 7.75
N PHE A 155 16.25 0.60 6.49
CA PHE A 155 15.36 -0.49 6.10
C PHE A 155 16.11 -1.75 5.69
N GLU A 156 15.47 -2.90 5.89
CA GLU A 156 15.93 -4.20 5.40
C GLU A 156 15.69 -4.28 3.88
N PRO A 157 16.74 -4.41 3.06
CA PRO A 157 16.61 -4.36 1.59
C PRO A 157 15.74 -5.47 1.00
N ARG A 158 15.69 -6.64 1.66
CA ARG A 158 14.93 -7.80 1.21
C ARG A 158 13.45 -7.77 1.57
N PHE A 159 13.04 -6.83 2.42
CA PHE A 159 11.67 -6.70 2.88
C PHE A 159 11.01 -5.46 2.28
N GLN A 160 10.35 -5.63 1.15
CA GLN A 160 9.53 -4.59 0.53
C GLN A 160 8.22 -5.20 0.03
N MET A 161 7.24 -5.24 0.91
CA MET A 161 5.94 -5.82 0.62
C MET A 161 5.00 -4.76 0.05
N SER A 162 4.11 -5.17 -0.84
CA SER A 162 2.93 -4.39 -1.23
C SER A 162 1.68 -5.12 -0.76
N PHE A 163 0.70 -4.36 -0.29
CA PHE A 163 -0.62 -4.89 0.03
C PHE A 163 -1.69 -4.19 -0.78
N LEU A 164 -2.72 -4.95 -1.16
CA LEU A 164 -3.87 -4.50 -1.93
C LEU A 164 -5.13 -5.09 -1.34
N TYR A 165 -6.10 -4.24 -1.04
CA TYR A 165 -7.45 -4.65 -0.64
C TYR A 165 -8.43 -4.29 -1.75
N GLY A 166 -9.19 -5.29 -2.21
CA GLY A 166 -10.19 -5.10 -3.26
C GLY A 166 -11.41 -4.36 -2.73
N VAL A 167 -11.75 -3.25 -3.35
CA VAL A 167 -13.01 -2.52 -3.09
C VAL A 167 -14.01 -2.83 -4.19
N ASP A 168 -13.66 -2.52 -5.45
CA ASP A 168 -14.45 -2.84 -6.64
C ASP A 168 -13.57 -3.51 -7.69
N SER A 169 -14.14 -4.44 -8.44
CA SER A 169 -13.47 -5.09 -9.56
C SER A 169 -13.84 -4.41 -10.88
N ALA A 170 -12.87 -4.31 -11.80
CA ALA A 170 -13.17 -3.96 -13.19
C ALA A 170 -14.06 -5.05 -13.82
N THR A 171 -14.79 -4.69 -14.87
CA THR A 171 -15.62 -5.66 -15.62
C THR A 171 -14.72 -6.75 -16.23
N THR A 172 -13.57 -6.37 -16.76
CA THR A 172 -12.54 -7.29 -17.28
C THR A 172 -11.15 -6.74 -16.99
N GLY A 173 -10.14 -7.60 -16.91
CA GLY A 173 -8.77 -7.19 -16.65
C GLY A 173 -8.54 -6.71 -15.22
N GLY A 174 -7.48 -5.96 -15.01
CA GLY A 174 -7.12 -5.44 -13.69
C GLY A 174 -6.45 -6.45 -12.75
N GLU A 175 -6.14 -7.66 -13.25
CA GLU A 175 -5.41 -8.65 -12.47
C GLU A 175 -3.98 -8.18 -12.18
N LEU A 176 -3.47 -8.51 -11.00
CA LEU A 176 -2.05 -8.47 -10.73
C LEU A 176 -1.38 -9.66 -11.43
N GLN A 177 -0.41 -9.41 -12.29
CA GLN A 177 0.40 -10.46 -12.90
C GLN A 177 1.80 -10.43 -12.33
N ILE A 178 2.25 -11.58 -11.81
CA ILE A 178 3.63 -11.78 -11.36
C ILE A 178 4.44 -12.33 -12.54
N SER A 179 5.43 -11.57 -13.00
CA SER A 179 6.14 -11.89 -14.24
C SER A 179 6.98 -13.16 -14.14
N THR A 180 7.54 -13.44 -12.97
CA THR A 180 8.41 -14.62 -12.75
C THR A 180 7.66 -15.94 -12.83
N SER A 181 6.41 -16.01 -12.37
CA SER A 181 5.57 -17.21 -12.42
C SER A 181 4.56 -17.19 -13.56
N GLY A 182 4.29 -16.01 -14.13
CA GLY A 182 3.22 -15.82 -15.10
C GLY A 182 1.81 -15.79 -14.48
N ASP A 183 1.70 -15.96 -13.17
CA ASP A 183 0.43 -16.02 -12.46
C ASP A 183 -0.35 -14.70 -12.61
N ARG A 184 -1.64 -14.83 -12.92
CA ARG A 184 -2.61 -13.74 -12.88
C ARG A 184 -3.51 -13.88 -11.66
N ILE A 185 -3.55 -12.83 -10.87
CA ILE A 185 -4.20 -12.81 -9.58
C ILE A 185 -5.32 -11.78 -9.63
N SER A 186 -6.55 -12.27 -9.71
CA SER A 186 -7.73 -11.42 -9.52
C SER A 186 -7.88 -11.10 -8.04
N LEU A 187 -8.16 -9.85 -7.73
CA LEU A 187 -8.44 -9.38 -6.38
C LEU A 187 -9.95 -9.09 -6.29
N ASN A 188 -10.65 -9.90 -5.53
CA ASN A 188 -12.09 -9.73 -5.34
C ASN A 188 -12.40 -8.67 -4.28
N PRO A 189 -13.59 -8.07 -4.31
CA PRO A 189 -14.04 -7.21 -3.23
C PRO A 189 -13.98 -7.92 -1.86
N GLY A 190 -13.40 -7.24 -0.85
CA GLY A 190 -13.20 -7.81 0.49
C GLY A 190 -11.94 -8.68 0.65
N GLU A 191 -11.22 -8.99 -0.43
CA GLU A 191 -9.93 -9.69 -0.35
C GLU A 191 -8.77 -8.74 -0.06
N LEU A 192 -7.84 -9.20 0.77
CA LEU A 192 -6.55 -8.55 1.00
C LEU A 192 -5.45 -9.44 0.44
N LEU A 193 -4.63 -8.89 -0.43
CA LEU A 193 -3.44 -9.51 -0.98
C LEU A 193 -2.20 -8.83 -0.41
N LEU A 194 -1.22 -9.63 -0.01
CA LEU A 194 0.13 -9.18 0.36
C LEU A 194 1.15 -9.95 -0.47
N PHE A 195 2.16 -9.25 -1.01
CA PHE A 195 3.22 -9.89 -1.78
C PHE A 195 4.53 -9.09 -1.72
N ASN A 196 5.65 -9.77 -1.96
CA ASN A 196 6.97 -9.13 -1.97
C ASN A 196 7.22 -8.40 -3.30
N ALA A 197 6.71 -7.17 -3.37
CA ALA A 197 6.80 -6.30 -4.54
C ALA A 197 8.23 -5.84 -4.87
N GLY A 198 9.10 -5.81 -3.87
CA GLY A 198 10.51 -5.47 -4.04
C GLY A 198 11.33 -6.61 -4.64
N TYR A 199 10.82 -7.82 -4.64
CA TYR A 199 11.52 -9.00 -5.17
C TYR A 199 10.96 -9.47 -6.51
N HIS A 200 9.64 -9.40 -6.69
CA HIS A 200 8.96 -9.90 -7.89
C HIS A 200 8.58 -8.77 -8.84
N ARG A 201 9.02 -8.91 -10.10
CA ARG A 201 8.51 -8.07 -11.17
C ARG A 201 7.03 -8.38 -11.37
N HIS A 202 6.24 -7.34 -11.46
CA HIS A 202 4.80 -7.46 -11.57
C HIS A 202 4.19 -6.31 -12.37
N ARG A 203 2.97 -6.50 -12.81
CA ARG A 203 2.17 -5.48 -13.48
C ARG A 203 0.71 -5.59 -13.08
N VAL A 204 -0.06 -4.54 -13.30
CA VAL A 204 -1.52 -4.61 -13.29
C VAL A 204 -1.99 -4.64 -14.74
N CYS A 205 -2.70 -5.70 -15.14
CA CYS A 205 -3.25 -5.84 -16.48
C CYS A 205 -4.22 -4.69 -16.77
N PRO A 206 -4.31 -4.22 -18.03
CA PRO A 206 -5.27 -3.19 -18.40
C PRO A 206 -6.69 -3.59 -18.01
N THR A 207 -7.42 -2.63 -17.45
CA THR A 207 -8.84 -2.78 -17.11
C THR A 207 -9.72 -2.58 -18.32
N GLY A 208 -10.90 -3.19 -18.34
CA GLY A 208 -11.87 -3.04 -19.42
C GLY A 208 -13.32 -3.01 -18.92
N GLY A 209 -14.20 -2.38 -19.73
CA GLY A 209 -15.63 -2.28 -19.46
C GLY A 209 -16.03 -1.09 -18.59
N PRO A 210 -17.32 -1.01 -18.23
CA PRO A 210 -17.87 0.16 -17.53
C PRO A 210 -17.49 0.24 -16.05
N SER A 211 -17.18 -0.88 -15.40
CA SER A 211 -16.79 -0.91 -13.99
C SER A 211 -15.30 -0.60 -13.84
N GLN A 212 -14.98 0.23 -12.87
CA GLN A 212 -13.61 0.60 -12.55
C GLN A 212 -13.01 -0.37 -11.52
N ARG A 213 -11.71 -0.60 -11.60
CA ARG A 213 -10.98 -1.28 -10.53
C ARG A 213 -10.65 -0.28 -9.44
N VAL A 214 -11.13 -0.55 -8.23
CA VAL A 214 -10.89 0.27 -7.05
C VAL A 214 -10.19 -0.56 -5.98
N VAL A 215 -9.06 -0.09 -5.48
CA VAL A 215 -8.30 -0.77 -4.44
C VAL A 215 -7.79 0.20 -3.38
N LEU A 216 -7.73 -0.26 -2.14
CA LEU A 216 -6.94 0.35 -1.08
C LEU A 216 -5.62 -0.40 -0.98
N GLY A 217 -4.52 0.30 -0.79
CA GLY A 217 -3.23 -0.38 -0.72
C GLY A 217 -2.08 0.53 -0.34
N GLY A 218 -0.94 -0.09 -0.09
CA GLY A 218 0.29 0.59 0.30
C GLY A 218 1.46 -0.37 0.34
N PHE A 219 2.53 0.07 0.97
CA PHE A 219 3.78 -0.68 1.08
C PHE A 219 4.16 -0.87 2.54
N LEU A 220 4.85 -1.99 2.82
CA LEU A 220 5.44 -2.28 4.12
C LEU A 220 6.95 -2.38 3.95
N ARG A 221 7.68 -1.76 4.86
CA ARG A 221 9.12 -1.88 5.03
C ARG A 221 9.45 -2.34 6.43
N LEU A 222 10.41 -3.22 6.55
CA LEU A 222 10.96 -3.63 7.84
C LEU A 222 12.14 -2.71 8.18
N HIS A 223 12.15 -2.18 9.42
CA HIS A 223 13.31 -1.48 9.93
C HIS A 223 14.52 -2.43 9.99
N ARG A 224 15.71 -1.97 9.63
CA ARG A 224 16.93 -2.80 9.52
C ARG A 224 17.29 -3.56 10.80
N ARG A 225 16.96 -3.01 11.96
CA ARG A 225 17.12 -3.71 13.25
C ARG A 225 16.00 -4.71 13.54
N HIS A 226 15.06 -4.88 12.61
CA HIS A 226 13.90 -5.76 12.70
C HIS A 226 13.01 -5.49 13.93
N THR A 227 12.97 -4.26 14.40
CA THR A 227 12.22 -3.87 15.61
C THR A 227 10.78 -3.45 15.33
N HIS A 228 10.49 -3.04 14.11
CA HIS A 228 9.17 -2.59 13.69
C HIS A 228 9.04 -2.55 12.16
N LEU A 229 7.79 -2.57 11.71
CA LEU A 229 7.40 -2.31 10.33
C LEU A 229 7.03 -0.84 10.17
N HIS A 230 7.21 -0.32 8.98
CA HIS A 230 6.62 0.94 8.54
C HIS A 230 5.67 0.69 7.37
N CYS A 231 4.54 1.40 7.39
CA CYS A 231 3.62 1.46 6.26
C CYS A 231 3.70 2.83 5.60
N TYR A 232 3.62 2.86 4.26
CA TYR A 232 3.66 4.10 3.48
C TYR A 232 3.05 3.91 2.09
N VAL A 233 2.83 5.01 1.34
CA VAL A 233 2.33 5.05 -0.04
C VAL A 233 3.10 6.03 -0.89
#